data_39d8b35eb45afa11a6d327d9d0d8e9eb
#
_entry.id   39d8b35eb45afa11a6d327d9d0d8e9eb
#
_cell.length_a   1.000
_cell.length_b   1.000
_cell.length_c   1.000
_cell.angle_alpha   90.00
_cell.angle_beta   90.00
_cell.angle_gamma   90.00
#
_symmetry.space_group_name_H-M   'P 1'
#
loop_
_entity.id
_entity.type
_entity.pdbx_description
1 polymer ?
#
loop_
_entity_poly.entity_id
_entity_poly.type
_entity_poly.pdbx_seq_one_letter_code
_entity_poly.pdbx_strand_id
1 'polypeptide(L)'
;MKLIPYDQRYCNEHEYRKPIKRADKQQRHQLNKAIYHKRITSKHEGKYQRFYRSTAWKKLSHHWLMMHPLCVSCEAHGIYRKGDLVDHIVELRDDWSKRLDQDNLQTLCYACHNRKTRQAKHRRQQHERQME
;
A
#
# COMPACT_ATOMS: atom_id res chain seq x y z
N MET A 1 -17.85 -14.61 -26.34
CA MET A 1 -16.43 -14.96 -26.11
C MET A 1 -15.64 -14.55 -27.34
N LYS A 2 -14.72 -13.58 -27.25
CA LYS A 2 -13.87 -13.18 -28.39
C LYS A 2 -12.68 -14.13 -28.47
N LEU A 3 -12.52 -14.79 -29.61
CA LEU A 3 -11.38 -15.68 -29.87
C LEU A 3 -10.13 -14.82 -30.14
N ILE A 4 -9.02 -15.17 -29.52
CA ILE A 4 -7.72 -14.55 -29.77
C ILE A 4 -7.12 -15.22 -31.02
N PRO A 5 -6.66 -14.47 -32.03
CA PRO A 5 -5.95 -15.04 -33.18
C PRO A 5 -4.78 -15.92 -32.73
N TYR A 6 -4.52 -16.97 -33.47
CA TYR A 6 -3.51 -17.98 -33.14
C TYR A 6 -2.09 -17.43 -32.92
N ASP A 7 -1.76 -16.34 -33.60
CA ASP A 7 -0.48 -15.65 -33.52
C ASP A 7 -0.38 -14.62 -32.38
N GLN A 8 -1.50 -14.37 -31.70
CA GLN A 8 -1.54 -13.39 -30.59
C GLN A 8 -1.69 -14.07 -29.23
N ARG A 9 -0.80 -13.72 -28.31
CA ARG A 9 -0.83 -14.21 -26.92
C ARG A 9 -1.88 -13.51 -26.05
N TYR A 10 -2.26 -12.29 -26.44
CA TYR A 10 -3.24 -11.46 -25.73
C TYR A 10 -4.17 -10.80 -26.74
N CYS A 11 -5.47 -10.68 -26.39
CA CYS A 11 -6.40 -9.89 -27.19
C CYS A 11 -6.10 -8.38 -27.00
N ASN A 12 -6.56 -7.55 -27.94
CA ASN A 12 -6.31 -6.10 -27.92
C ASN A 12 -6.76 -5.41 -26.62
N GLU A 13 -7.84 -5.92 -26.00
CA GLU A 13 -8.35 -5.41 -24.73
C GLU A 13 -7.46 -5.77 -23.52
N HIS A 14 -6.59 -6.78 -23.65
CA HIS A 14 -5.70 -7.27 -22.60
C HIS A 14 -4.21 -7.03 -22.89
N GLU A 15 -3.89 -6.19 -23.86
CA GLU A 15 -2.52 -5.85 -24.23
C GLU A 15 -1.72 -5.28 -23.05
N TYR A 16 -2.37 -4.54 -22.16
CA TYR A 16 -1.76 -4.02 -20.92
C TYR A 16 -1.29 -5.11 -19.95
N ARG A 17 -1.72 -6.38 -20.14
CA ARG A 17 -1.27 -7.53 -19.34
C ARG A 17 -0.01 -8.20 -19.89
N LYS A 18 0.53 -7.70 -21.00
CA LYS A 18 1.80 -8.21 -21.55
C LYS A 18 2.90 -8.15 -20.50
N PRO A 19 3.72 -9.20 -20.34
CA PRO A 19 4.82 -9.16 -19.40
C PRO A 19 5.81 -8.05 -19.81
N ILE A 20 6.22 -7.24 -18.84
CA ILE A 20 7.19 -6.17 -19.02
C ILE A 20 8.52 -6.76 -19.49
N LYS A 21 9.09 -6.23 -20.56
CA LYS A 21 10.40 -6.62 -21.11
C LYS A 21 11.49 -6.49 -20.03
N ARG A 22 12.57 -7.29 -20.12
CA ARG A 22 13.67 -7.27 -19.13
C ARG A 22 14.30 -5.89 -18.95
N ALA A 23 14.52 -5.15 -20.04
CA ALA A 23 15.04 -3.77 -19.99
C ALA A 23 14.12 -2.86 -19.17
N ASP A 24 12.81 -2.94 -19.42
CA ASP A 24 11.82 -2.13 -18.67
C ASP A 24 11.78 -2.49 -17.20
N LYS A 25 11.99 -3.77 -16.85
CA LYS A 25 12.10 -4.22 -15.45
C LYS A 25 13.32 -3.63 -14.75
N GLN A 26 14.47 -3.57 -15.41
CA GLN A 26 15.68 -2.98 -14.85
C GLN A 26 15.53 -1.47 -14.62
N GLN A 27 15.04 -0.75 -15.62
CA GLN A 27 14.77 0.69 -15.50
C GLN A 27 13.78 0.98 -14.36
N ARG A 28 12.71 0.21 -14.30
CA ARG A 28 11.72 0.33 -13.22
C ARG A 28 12.31 0.02 -11.84
N HIS A 29 13.19 -0.99 -11.75
CA HIS A 29 13.90 -1.30 -10.50
C HIS A 29 14.82 -0.15 -10.07
N GLN A 30 15.60 0.42 -10.99
CA GLN A 30 16.48 1.57 -10.72
C GLN A 30 15.67 2.79 -10.29
N LEU A 31 14.57 3.09 -10.98
CA LEU A 31 13.68 4.19 -10.63
C LEU A 31 13.08 3.99 -9.22
N ASN A 32 12.57 2.81 -8.92
CA ASN A 32 12.03 2.50 -7.60
C ASN A 32 13.09 2.61 -6.51
N LYS A 33 14.33 2.19 -6.78
CA LYS A 33 15.46 2.34 -5.87
C LYS A 33 15.78 3.82 -5.62
N ALA A 34 15.82 4.64 -6.66
CA ALA A 34 16.05 6.07 -6.54
C ALA A 34 14.93 6.77 -5.74
N ILE A 35 13.67 6.46 -6.02
CA ILE A 35 12.51 6.96 -5.27
C ILE A 35 12.61 6.54 -3.79
N TYR A 36 12.96 5.29 -3.52
CA TYR A 36 13.14 4.77 -2.17
C TYR A 36 14.26 5.54 -1.43
N HIS A 37 15.44 5.70 -2.05
CA HIS A 37 16.54 6.48 -1.46
C HIS A 37 16.13 7.92 -1.15
N LYS A 38 15.46 8.59 -2.09
CA LYS A 38 14.95 9.95 -1.86
C LYS A 38 14.02 10.02 -0.63
N ARG A 39 13.15 9.01 -0.45
CA ARG A 39 12.24 8.95 0.69
C ARG A 39 12.96 8.75 2.02
N ILE A 40 13.93 7.80 2.09
CA ILE A 40 14.64 7.52 3.35
C ILE A 40 15.60 8.62 3.77
N THR A 41 16.15 9.37 2.81
CA THR A 41 17.03 10.51 3.07
C THR A 41 16.27 11.81 3.33
N SER A 42 15.00 11.87 2.98
CA SER A 42 14.13 13.01 3.27
C SER A 42 13.97 13.18 4.78
N LYS A 43 14.20 14.41 5.27
CA LYS A 43 14.01 14.76 6.68
C LYS A 43 12.60 14.45 7.18
N HIS A 44 11.61 14.62 6.32
CA HIS A 44 10.19 14.43 6.63
C HIS A 44 9.74 12.97 6.51
N GLU A 45 10.11 12.28 5.43
CA GLU A 45 9.69 10.90 5.15
C GLU A 45 10.53 9.85 5.91
N GLY A 46 11.79 10.18 6.22
CA GLY A 46 12.72 9.23 6.81
C GLY A 46 12.27 8.67 8.16
N LYS A 47 11.55 9.46 8.98
CA LYS A 47 11.04 8.98 10.27
C LYS A 47 10.03 7.84 10.10
N TYR A 48 9.14 7.92 9.11
CA TYR A 48 8.15 6.88 8.83
C TYR A 48 8.82 5.61 8.32
N GLN A 49 9.78 5.74 7.43
CA GLN A 49 10.54 4.61 6.90
C GLN A 49 11.32 3.89 8.01
N ARG A 50 11.99 4.63 8.91
CA ARG A 50 12.68 4.06 10.07
C ARG A 50 11.72 3.33 11.00
N PHE A 51 10.55 3.91 11.26
CA PHE A 51 9.52 3.29 12.09
C PHE A 51 9.06 1.95 11.51
N TYR A 52 8.63 1.91 10.24
CA TYR A 52 8.16 0.67 9.61
C TYR A 52 9.23 -0.42 9.49
N ARG A 53 10.50 -0.05 9.56
CA ARG A 53 11.63 -1.00 9.60
C ARG A 53 12.04 -1.40 11.01
N SER A 54 11.53 -0.74 12.03
CA SER A 54 11.90 -1.01 13.43
C SER A 54 11.46 -2.39 13.89
N THR A 55 12.23 -2.95 14.82
CA THR A 55 11.89 -4.23 15.47
C THR A 55 10.57 -4.15 16.22
N ALA A 56 10.31 -3.02 16.86
CA ALA A 56 9.06 -2.79 17.59
C ALA A 56 7.84 -2.91 16.67
N TRP A 57 7.85 -2.23 15.52
CA TRP A 57 6.77 -2.33 14.56
C TRP A 57 6.62 -3.74 13.96
N LYS A 58 7.73 -4.36 13.59
CA LYS A 58 7.70 -5.72 13.01
C LYS A 58 7.10 -6.74 13.96
N LYS A 59 7.48 -6.71 15.24
CA LYS A 59 6.92 -7.61 16.26
C LYS A 59 5.42 -7.34 16.47
N LEU A 60 5.04 -6.08 16.62
CA LEU A 60 3.66 -5.68 16.85
C LEU A 60 2.76 -6.05 15.67
N SER A 61 3.16 -5.69 14.46
CA SER A 61 2.37 -5.97 13.26
C SER A 61 2.25 -7.47 12.95
N HIS A 62 3.31 -8.23 13.18
CA HIS A 62 3.27 -9.69 13.02
C HIS A 62 2.30 -10.33 14.03
N HIS A 63 2.43 -9.96 15.30
CA HIS A 63 1.52 -10.46 16.36
C HIS A 63 0.06 -10.07 16.06
N TRP A 64 -0.19 -8.82 15.68
CA TRP A 64 -1.52 -8.33 15.33
C TRP A 64 -2.14 -9.14 14.17
N LEU A 65 -1.37 -9.38 13.11
CA LEU A 65 -1.85 -10.11 11.95
C LEU A 65 -2.20 -11.57 12.27
N MET A 66 -1.47 -12.20 13.20
CA MET A 66 -1.80 -13.55 13.68
C MET A 66 -3.12 -13.58 14.46
N MET A 67 -3.39 -12.56 15.27
CA MET A 67 -4.62 -12.46 16.08
C MET A 67 -5.82 -11.96 15.27
N HIS A 68 -5.59 -11.16 14.23
CA HIS A 68 -6.61 -10.52 13.41
C HIS A 68 -6.33 -10.75 11.91
N PRO A 69 -6.52 -11.99 11.40
CA PRO A 69 -6.05 -12.37 10.07
C PRO A 69 -6.94 -11.87 8.92
N LEU A 70 -8.15 -11.39 9.20
CA LEU A 70 -9.11 -11.00 8.17
C LEU A 70 -9.06 -9.50 7.86
N CYS A 71 -9.25 -9.14 6.59
CA CYS A 71 -9.39 -7.77 6.15
C CYS A 71 -10.70 -7.18 6.69
N VAL A 72 -10.59 -6.20 7.60
CA VAL A 72 -11.77 -5.57 8.25
C VAL A 72 -12.67 -4.83 7.25
N SER A 73 -12.10 -4.26 6.21
CA SER A 73 -12.86 -3.57 5.16
C SER A 73 -13.67 -4.54 4.28
N CYS A 74 -13.12 -5.71 3.95
CA CYS A 74 -13.86 -6.75 3.25
C CYS A 74 -14.94 -7.36 4.14
N GLU A 75 -14.63 -7.62 5.41
CA GLU A 75 -15.57 -8.18 6.39
C GLU A 75 -16.78 -7.26 6.60
N ALA A 76 -16.61 -5.95 6.62
CA ALA A 76 -17.70 -4.99 6.69
C ALA A 76 -18.67 -5.07 5.49
N HIS A 77 -18.24 -5.65 4.37
CA HIS A 77 -19.07 -5.92 3.19
C HIS A 77 -19.51 -7.39 3.08
N GLY A 78 -19.39 -8.18 4.14
CA GLY A 78 -19.74 -9.59 4.17
C GLY A 78 -18.78 -10.52 3.41
N ILE A 79 -17.57 -10.06 3.09
CA ILE A 79 -16.55 -10.82 2.37
C ILE A 79 -15.44 -11.23 3.33
N TYR A 80 -15.30 -12.51 3.60
CA TYR A 80 -14.22 -13.04 4.44
C TYR A 80 -12.96 -13.25 3.61
N ARG A 81 -12.05 -12.28 3.67
CA ARG A 81 -10.77 -12.30 2.94
C ARG A 81 -9.62 -12.17 3.91
N LYS A 82 -8.60 -13.00 3.74
CA LYS A 82 -7.33 -12.87 4.47
C LYS A 82 -6.72 -11.49 4.20
N GLY A 83 -6.26 -10.85 5.26
CA GLY A 83 -5.49 -9.61 5.16
C GLY A 83 -4.04 -9.87 4.75
N ASP A 84 -3.45 -8.90 4.10
CA ASP A 84 -2.09 -8.97 3.59
C ASP A 84 -1.12 -8.16 4.46
N LEU A 85 -1.63 -7.14 5.15
CA LEU A 85 -0.82 -6.22 5.95
C LEU A 85 -1.60 -5.62 7.13
N VAL A 86 -0.86 -5.07 8.07
CA VAL A 86 -1.38 -4.25 9.17
C VAL A 86 -1.21 -2.77 8.82
N ASP A 87 -2.27 -2.02 9.00
CA ASP A 87 -2.35 -0.60 8.70
C ASP A 87 -2.84 0.18 9.93
N HIS A 88 -2.55 1.48 9.97
CA HIS A 88 -3.05 2.37 11.02
C HIS A 88 -4.41 2.96 10.62
N ILE A 89 -5.39 2.92 11.53
CA ILE A 89 -6.72 3.52 11.31
C ILE A 89 -6.57 5.03 11.10
N VAL A 90 -5.95 5.71 12.06
CA VAL A 90 -5.47 7.10 11.92
C VAL A 90 -4.04 7.04 11.39
N GLU A 91 -3.80 7.66 10.25
CA GLU A 91 -2.47 7.61 9.63
C GLU A 91 -1.41 8.31 10.50
N LEU A 92 -0.19 7.78 10.49
CA LEU A 92 0.92 8.34 11.28
C LEU A 92 1.32 9.76 10.89
N ARG A 93 0.91 10.21 9.70
CA ARG A 93 1.06 11.59 9.25
C ARG A 93 0.13 12.53 9.99
N ASP A 94 -1.02 12.03 10.41
CA ASP A 94 -2.06 12.78 11.10
C ASP A 94 -1.83 12.74 12.62
N ASP A 95 -1.42 11.59 13.15
CA ASP A 95 -1.08 11.43 14.58
C ASP A 95 0.05 10.41 14.80
N TRP A 96 1.27 10.93 14.97
CA TRP A 96 2.46 10.13 15.22
C TRP A 96 2.45 9.40 16.56
N SER A 97 1.73 9.92 17.57
CA SER A 97 1.68 9.33 18.91
C SER A 97 1.05 7.94 18.91
N LYS A 98 0.15 7.67 17.96
CA LYS A 98 -0.58 6.42 17.81
C LYS A 98 0.16 5.31 17.04
N ARG A 99 1.46 5.48 16.80
CA ARG A 99 2.23 4.53 15.97
C ARG A 99 2.31 3.10 16.51
N LEU A 100 2.26 2.92 17.84
CA LEU A 100 2.29 1.61 18.50
C LEU A 100 1.00 1.33 19.29
N ASP A 101 -0.02 2.15 19.12
CA ASP A 101 -1.33 1.97 19.74
C ASP A 101 -2.08 0.85 19.02
N GLN A 102 -2.38 -0.23 19.75
CA GLN A 102 -3.11 -1.37 19.20
C GLN A 102 -4.54 -1.02 18.80
N ASP A 103 -5.19 -0.10 19.51
CA ASP A 103 -6.53 0.37 19.14
C ASP A 103 -6.56 1.16 17.83
N ASN A 104 -5.38 1.59 17.35
CA ASN A 104 -5.20 2.25 16.06
C ASN A 104 -4.76 1.31 14.93
N LEU A 105 -4.77 0.01 15.16
CA LEU A 105 -4.37 -0.98 14.14
C LEU A 105 -5.57 -1.63 13.47
N GLN A 106 -5.40 -1.99 12.22
CA GLN A 106 -6.36 -2.76 11.45
C GLN A 106 -5.65 -3.66 10.44
N THR A 107 -6.27 -4.79 10.10
CA THR A 107 -5.78 -5.68 9.05
C THR A 107 -6.50 -5.36 7.74
N LEU A 108 -5.76 -5.17 6.66
CA LEU A 108 -6.30 -4.89 5.32
C LEU A 108 -5.67 -5.81 4.27
N CYS A 109 -6.43 -6.16 3.24
CA CYS A 109 -5.88 -6.67 2.00
C CYS A 109 -5.27 -5.53 1.17
N TYR A 110 -4.37 -5.83 0.24
CA TYR A 110 -3.70 -4.82 -0.60
C TYR A 110 -4.67 -3.90 -1.33
N ALA A 111 -5.78 -4.42 -1.85
CA ALA A 111 -6.77 -3.62 -2.56
C ALA A 111 -7.42 -2.57 -1.66
N CYS A 112 -7.83 -2.96 -0.44
CA CYS A 112 -8.45 -2.05 0.52
C CYS A 112 -7.44 -1.03 1.07
N HIS A 113 -6.21 -1.45 1.36
CA HIS A 113 -5.12 -0.57 1.76
C HIS A 113 -4.82 0.49 0.68
N ASN A 114 -4.68 0.07 -0.57
CA ASN A 114 -4.41 0.99 -1.67
C ASN A 114 -5.54 2.00 -1.88
N ARG A 115 -6.80 1.58 -1.71
CA ARG A 115 -7.96 2.47 -1.77
C ARG A 115 -7.93 3.50 -0.65
N LYS A 116 -7.70 3.08 0.59
CA LYS A 116 -7.57 3.97 1.75
C LYS A 116 -6.45 5.00 1.55
N THR A 117 -5.27 4.56 1.12
CA THR A 117 -4.11 5.43 0.87
C THR A 117 -4.42 6.49 -0.20
N ARG A 118 -5.10 6.12 -1.29
CA ARG A 118 -5.52 7.07 -2.33
C ARG A 118 -6.51 8.10 -1.79
N GLN A 119 -7.49 7.67 -1.00
CA GLN A 119 -8.48 8.55 -0.38
C GLN A 119 -7.83 9.54 0.60
N ALA A 120 -6.90 9.07 1.43
CA ALA A 120 -6.17 9.93 2.36
C ALA A 120 -5.31 10.96 1.64
N LYS A 121 -4.61 10.55 0.56
CA LYS A 121 -3.84 11.47 -0.27
C LYS A 121 -4.73 12.55 -0.91
N HIS A 122 -5.88 12.17 -1.43
CA HIS A 122 -6.83 13.09 -2.04
C HIS A 122 -7.37 14.11 -1.03
N ARG A 123 -7.75 13.65 0.17
CA ARG A 123 -8.20 14.56 1.25
C ARG A 123 -7.13 15.60 1.63
N ARG A 124 -5.86 15.20 1.76
CA ARG A 124 -4.77 16.14 2.06
C ARG A 124 -4.59 17.17 0.95
N GLN A 125 -4.61 16.75 -0.30
CA GLN A 125 -4.50 17.67 -1.45
C GLN A 125 -5.67 18.66 -1.52
N GLN A 126 -6.89 18.23 -1.18
CA GLN A 126 -8.03 19.15 -1.11
C GLN A 126 -7.87 20.17 0.02
N HIS A 127 -7.41 19.72 1.18
CA HIS A 127 -7.19 20.61 2.33
C HIS A 127 -6.12 21.66 2.03
N GLU A 128 -5.00 21.25 1.41
CA GLU A 128 -3.93 22.17 0.99
C GLU A 128 -4.46 23.26 0.04
N ARG A 129 -5.29 22.89 -0.95
CA ARG A 129 -5.89 23.84 -1.91
C ARG A 129 -6.89 24.81 -1.28
N GLN A 130 -7.51 24.46 -0.17
CA GLN A 130 -8.46 25.32 0.54
C GLN A 130 -7.77 26.32 1.47
N MET A 131 -6.50 26.11 1.76
CA MET A 131 -5.67 26.97 2.62
C MET A 131 -4.85 27.99 1.82
N GLU A 132 -4.79 27.89 0.47
CA GLU A 132 -4.19 28.87 -0.44
C GLU A 132 -5.20 29.97 -0.80
#